data_e2ddd516548889d45e92ad86a64deb86
#
_entry.id   e2ddd516548889d45e92ad86a64deb86
#
_cell.length_a   1.000
_cell.length_b   1.000
_cell.length_c   1.000
_cell.angle_alpha   90.00
_cell.angle_beta   90.00
_cell.angle_gamma   90.00
#
_symmetry.space_group_name_H-M   'P 1'
#
loop_
_entity.id
_entity.type
_entity.pdbx_description
1 polymer ?
#
loop_
_entity_poly.entity_id
_entity_poly.type
_entity_poly.pdbx_seq_one_letter_code
_entity_poly.pdbx_strand_id
1 'polypeptide(L)'
;MSMFVNTNISSLNAQRQLFNSGNSLNVAFERLSSGFRINRASDDAAGLQITDRMTTQVQGLQQAVRNANDAISLTQTAEGAMQEITTSLQRIRQLAVQSQNGINSSSDRLALQKEVSALKTEISRIGSTTQFAGVNLLTGTYSAAFLVGANGGQTISVNMSRSGGFGASGLSIGTLSVQTASQASAALASIDAAISTIGST
;
A
#
# COMPACT_ATOMS: atom_id res chain seq x y z
N MET A 1 -53.27 21.41 61.08
CA MET A 1 -52.86 20.24 60.30
C MET A 1 -54.11 19.43 59.98
N SER A 2 -54.57 19.42 58.72
CA SER A 2 -55.70 18.59 58.28
C SER A 2 -55.23 17.11 58.20
N MET A 3 -55.66 16.34 59.20
CA MET A 3 -55.44 14.90 59.18
C MET A 3 -56.42 14.24 58.20
N PHE A 4 -55.98 13.97 56.98
CA PHE A 4 -56.74 13.16 56.08
C PHE A 4 -56.40 11.66 56.38
N VAL A 5 -57.41 10.93 56.86
CA VAL A 5 -57.27 9.52 57.28
C VAL A 5 -56.99 8.56 56.13
N ASN A 6 -57.36 8.91 54.91
CA ASN A 6 -57.27 8.02 53.72
C ASN A 6 -56.13 8.37 52.77
N THR A 7 -55.40 9.46 52.96
CA THR A 7 -54.26 9.83 52.07
C THR A 7 -53.14 10.48 52.91
N ASN A 8 -52.04 9.71 53.09
CA ASN A 8 -50.82 10.26 53.71
C ASN A 8 -49.92 10.85 52.62
N ILE A 9 -50.01 12.17 52.43
CA ILE A 9 -49.27 12.92 51.42
C ILE A 9 -47.75 12.76 51.64
N SER A 10 -47.29 12.69 52.89
CA SER A 10 -45.88 12.48 53.20
C SER A 10 -45.39 11.11 52.77
N SER A 11 -46.22 10.06 52.98
CA SER A 11 -45.89 8.70 52.49
C SER A 11 -45.86 8.61 50.99
N LEU A 12 -46.79 9.22 50.28
CA LEU A 12 -46.83 9.29 48.84
C LEU A 12 -45.60 10.05 48.25
N ASN A 13 -45.19 11.15 48.90
CA ASN A 13 -43.97 11.86 48.52
C ASN A 13 -42.73 11.02 48.75
N ALA A 14 -42.63 10.31 49.89
CA ALA A 14 -41.51 9.40 50.15
C ALA A 14 -41.42 8.28 49.13
N GLN A 15 -42.56 7.64 48.78
CA GLN A 15 -42.63 6.62 47.74
C GLN A 15 -42.19 7.15 46.38
N ARG A 16 -42.64 8.35 45.99
CA ARG A 16 -42.22 8.99 44.74
C ARG A 16 -40.72 9.26 44.73
N GLN A 17 -40.14 9.70 45.82
CA GLN A 17 -38.71 9.94 45.95
C GLN A 17 -37.89 8.67 45.87
N LEU A 18 -38.38 7.58 46.52
CA LEU A 18 -37.75 6.25 46.41
C LEU A 18 -37.80 5.72 44.97
N PHE A 19 -38.92 5.89 44.27
CA PHE A 19 -39.03 5.51 42.87
C PHE A 19 -38.08 6.28 41.97
N ASN A 20 -37.97 7.60 42.14
CA ASN A 20 -37.03 8.44 41.40
C ASN A 20 -35.56 8.06 41.68
N SER A 21 -35.23 7.81 42.96
CA SER A 21 -33.90 7.35 43.36
C SER A 21 -33.55 5.99 42.75
N GLY A 22 -34.54 5.07 42.74
CA GLY A 22 -34.38 3.75 42.12
C GLY A 22 -34.11 3.84 40.60
N ASN A 23 -34.84 4.68 39.90
CA ASN A 23 -34.62 4.92 38.49
C ASN A 23 -33.23 5.53 38.20
N SER A 24 -32.80 6.53 39.01
CA SER A 24 -31.47 7.12 38.88
C SER A 24 -30.37 6.10 39.13
N LEU A 25 -30.57 5.21 40.11
CA LEU A 25 -29.64 4.15 40.45
C LEU A 25 -29.52 3.12 39.31
N ASN A 26 -30.66 2.73 38.73
CA ASN A 26 -30.68 1.82 37.56
C ASN A 26 -29.90 2.40 36.36
N VAL A 27 -30.09 3.67 36.06
CA VAL A 27 -29.34 4.36 35.00
C VAL A 27 -27.84 4.42 35.32
N ALA A 28 -27.49 4.71 36.63
CA ALA A 28 -26.10 4.71 37.03
C ALA A 28 -25.44 3.33 36.92
N PHE A 29 -26.14 2.26 37.29
CA PHE A 29 -25.66 0.88 37.15
C PHE A 29 -25.52 0.48 35.67
N GLU A 30 -26.45 0.85 34.81
CA GLU A 30 -26.36 0.61 33.38
C GLU A 30 -25.12 1.27 32.76
N ARG A 31 -24.86 2.55 33.12
CA ARG A 31 -23.66 3.28 32.67
C ARG A 31 -22.37 2.70 33.23
N LEU A 32 -22.37 2.27 34.47
CA LEU A 32 -21.20 1.65 35.09
C LEU A 32 -20.88 0.27 34.45
N SER A 33 -21.92 -0.52 34.23
CA SER A 33 -21.78 -1.85 33.61
C SER A 33 -21.31 -1.78 32.15
N SER A 34 -21.83 -0.85 31.37
CA SER A 34 -21.47 -0.67 29.95
C SER A 34 -20.17 0.13 29.76
N GLY A 35 -19.79 0.96 30.73
CA GLY A 35 -18.71 1.92 30.60
C GLY A 35 -19.03 3.14 29.72
N PHE A 36 -20.25 3.22 29.18
CA PHE A 36 -20.68 4.31 28.31
C PHE A 36 -21.71 5.22 28.97
N ARG A 37 -21.61 6.52 28.73
CA ARG A 37 -22.56 7.51 29.22
C ARG A 37 -23.91 7.44 28.49
N ILE A 38 -23.87 7.17 27.18
CA ILE A 38 -25.02 7.06 26.29
C ILE A 38 -25.13 5.59 25.88
N ASN A 39 -26.19 4.92 26.31
CA ASN A 39 -26.43 3.50 26.04
C ASN A 39 -27.62 3.28 25.12
N ARG A 40 -28.58 4.19 25.19
CA ARG A 40 -29.85 4.07 24.46
C ARG A 40 -30.19 5.38 23.78
N ALA A 41 -31.01 5.30 22.71
CA ALA A 41 -31.52 6.50 22.05
C ALA A 41 -32.37 7.40 23.00
N SER A 42 -32.94 6.83 24.08
CA SER A 42 -33.66 7.57 25.11
C SER A 42 -32.76 8.45 25.96
N ASP A 43 -31.46 8.15 26.08
CA ASP A 43 -30.51 8.93 26.86
C ASP A 43 -30.06 10.18 26.10
N ASP A 44 -29.75 10.03 24.81
CA ASP A 44 -29.39 11.12 23.89
C ASP A 44 -29.41 10.60 22.45
N ALA A 45 -30.49 10.80 21.74
CA ALA A 45 -30.64 10.33 20.37
C ALA A 45 -29.67 11.01 19.39
N ALA A 46 -29.39 12.31 19.60
CA ALA A 46 -28.46 13.07 18.76
C ALA A 46 -27.01 12.63 19.00
N GLY A 47 -26.62 12.46 20.28
CA GLY A 47 -25.31 11.98 20.68
C GLY A 47 -25.05 10.56 20.20
N LEU A 48 -26.04 9.66 20.25
CA LEU A 48 -25.92 8.29 19.75
C LEU A 48 -25.64 8.28 18.23
N GLN A 49 -26.42 9.03 17.43
CA GLN A 49 -26.21 9.12 16.00
C GLN A 49 -24.83 9.67 15.63
N ILE A 50 -24.35 10.68 16.38
CA ILE A 50 -23.00 11.24 16.18
C ILE A 50 -21.93 10.19 16.49
N THR A 51 -22.10 9.47 17.61
CA THR A 51 -21.16 8.42 18.04
C THR A 51 -21.07 7.29 17.03
N ASP A 52 -22.21 6.81 16.51
CA ASP A 52 -22.25 5.76 15.50
C ASP A 52 -21.53 6.19 14.21
N ARG A 53 -21.77 7.42 13.76
CA ARG A 53 -21.10 7.99 12.59
C ARG A 53 -19.61 8.15 12.83
N MET A 54 -19.19 8.64 13.99
CA MET A 54 -17.77 8.77 14.36
C MET A 54 -17.10 7.39 14.47
N THR A 55 -17.77 6.41 15.06
CA THR A 55 -17.27 5.04 15.16
C THR A 55 -17.04 4.44 13.78
N THR A 56 -17.99 4.62 12.86
CA THR A 56 -17.84 4.18 11.47
C THR A 56 -16.65 4.86 10.79
N GLN A 57 -16.45 6.17 11.01
CA GLN A 57 -15.30 6.88 10.47
C GLN A 57 -13.98 6.38 11.07
N VAL A 58 -13.92 6.15 12.38
CA VAL A 58 -12.73 5.62 13.05
C VAL A 58 -12.37 4.23 12.51
N GLN A 59 -13.36 3.34 12.36
CA GLN A 59 -13.15 2.02 11.77
C GLN A 59 -12.67 2.11 10.32
N GLY A 60 -13.26 3.02 9.54
CA GLY A 60 -12.82 3.30 8.16
C GLY A 60 -11.37 3.79 8.10
N LEU A 61 -10.99 4.75 8.97
CA LEU A 61 -9.62 5.26 9.05
C LEU A 61 -8.62 4.20 9.50
N GLN A 62 -8.99 3.33 10.45
CA GLN A 62 -8.14 2.21 10.85
C GLN A 62 -7.88 1.24 9.70
N GLN A 63 -8.91 0.97 8.87
CA GLN A 63 -8.72 0.17 7.66
C GLN A 63 -7.87 0.91 6.63
N ALA A 64 -8.07 2.22 6.46
CA ALA A 64 -7.27 3.05 5.58
C ALA A 64 -5.77 3.03 5.95
N VAL A 65 -5.44 3.06 7.23
CA VAL A 65 -4.05 2.92 7.71
C VAL A 65 -3.46 1.55 7.33
N ARG A 66 -4.23 0.47 7.47
CA ARG A 66 -3.77 -0.86 7.02
C ARG A 66 -3.54 -0.89 5.51
N ASN A 67 -4.48 -0.39 4.72
CA ASN A 67 -4.34 -0.33 3.27
C ASN A 67 -3.14 0.52 2.83
N ALA A 68 -2.85 1.62 3.54
CA ALA A 68 -1.68 2.45 3.28
C ALA A 68 -0.36 1.69 3.56
N ASN A 69 -0.30 0.94 4.66
CA ASN A 69 0.86 0.11 4.98
C ASN A 69 1.07 -1.02 3.95
N ASP A 70 -0.02 -1.62 3.47
CA ASP A 70 0.04 -2.62 2.40
C ASP A 70 0.58 -2.01 1.10
N ALA A 71 0.12 -0.80 0.74
CA ALA A 71 0.62 -0.07 -0.43
C ALA A 71 2.12 0.26 -0.29
N ILE A 72 2.57 0.70 0.88
CA ILE A 72 3.98 0.97 1.18
C ILE A 72 4.80 -0.32 1.03
N SER A 73 4.37 -1.43 1.60
CA SER A 73 5.07 -2.71 1.54
C SER A 73 5.19 -3.22 0.11
N LEU A 74 4.14 -3.06 -0.69
CA LEU A 74 4.12 -3.40 -2.10
C LEU A 74 5.13 -2.54 -2.88
N THR A 75 5.11 -1.22 -2.67
CA THR A 75 6.01 -0.29 -3.35
C THR A 75 7.47 -0.56 -2.99
N GLN A 76 7.78 -0.84 -1.73
CA GLN A 76 9.13 -1.22 -1.30
C GLN A 76 9.61 -2.53 -1.95
N THR A 77 8.71 -3.50 -2.12
CA THR A 77 9.03 -4.76 -2.82
C THR A 77 9.36 -4.50 -4.29
N ALA A 78 8.57 -3.65 -4.96
CA ALA A 78 8.82 -3.27 -6.34
C ALA A 78 10.11 -2.46 -6.50
N GLU A 79 10.36 -1.49 -5.61
CA GLU A 79 11.56 -0.67 -5.58
C GLU A 79 12.82 -1.52 -5.40
N GLY A 80 12.81 -2.46 -4.46
CA GLY A 80 13.91 -3.39 -4.26
C GLY A 80 14.24 -4.20 -5.52
N ALA A 81 13.22 -4.72 -6.21
CA ALA A 81 13.40 -5.43 -7.47
C ALA A 81 13.91 -4.52 -8.61
N MET A 82 13.41 -3.30 -8.72
CA MET A 82 13.89 -2.31 -9.70
C MET A 82 15.34 -1.88 -9.44
N GLN A 83 15.76 -1.82 -8.18
CA GLN A 83 17.15 -1.55 -7.82
C GLN A 83 18.09 -2.65 -8.32
N GLU A 84 17.70 -3.92 -8.20
CA GLU A 84 18.47 -5.05 -8.74
C GLU A 84 18.56 -5.04 -10.25
N ILE A 85 17.47 -4.66 -10.94
CA ILE A 85 17.47 -4.45 -12.38
C ILE A 85 18.45 -3.32 -12.76
N THR A 86 18.44 -2.21 -12.02
CA THR A 86 19.34 -1.07 -12.25
C THR A 86 20.80 -1.47 -12.05
N THR A 87 21.10 -2.23 -11.01
CA THR A 87 22.46 -2.76 -10.75
C THR A 87 22.94 -3.65 -11.91
N SER A 88 22.06 -4.51 -12.38
CA SER A 88 22.34 -5.37 -13.55
C SER A 88 22.58 -4.56 -14.83
N LEU A 89 21.78 -3.50 -15.07
CA LEU A 89 21.97 -2.59 -16.21
C LEU A 89 23.30 -1.84 -16.12
N GLN A 90 23.68 -1.35 -14.93
CA GLN A 90 24.98 -0.71 -14.73
C GLN A 90 26.14 -1.67 -15.00
N ARG A 91 26.00 -2.94 -14.63
CA ARG A 91 27.00 -3.97 -14.97
C ARG A 91 27.06 -4.20 -16.47
N ILE A 92 25.95 -4.32 -17.16
CA ILE A 92 25.92 -4.42 -18.64
C ILE A 92 26.58 -3.21 -19.28
N ARG A 93 26.35 -2.00 -18.72
CA ARG A 93 27.00 -0.76 -19.19
C ARG A 93 28.51 -0.82 -19.08
N GLN A 94 29.05 -1.30 -17.96
CA GLN A 94 30.49 -1.49 -17.78
C GLN A 94 31.07 -2.47 -18.82
N LEU A 95 30.39 -3.60 -19.06
CA LEU A 95 30.81 -4.59 -20.06
C LEU A 95 30.76 -4.03 -21.49
N ALA A 96 29.76 -3.18 -21.80
CA ALA A 96 29.67 -2.52 -23.08
C ALA A 96 30.82 -1.54 -23.32
N VAL A 97 31.18 -0.73 -22.29
CA VAL A 97 32.36 0.15 -22.35
C VAL A 97 33.65 -0.66 -22.51
N GLN A 98 33.79 -1.74 -21.74
CA GLN A 98 34.95 -2.63 -21.87
C GLN A 98 35.06 -3.23 -23.26
N SER A 99 33.95 -3.67 -23.86
CA SER A 99 33.95 -4.26 -25.19
C SER A 99 34.36 -3.31 -26.32
N GLN A 100 34.19 -1.98 -26.09
CA GLN A 100 34.61 -0.95 -27.07
C GLN A 100 36.13 -0.81 -27.18
N ASN A 101 36.89 -1.28 -26.18
CA ASN A 101 38.32 -1.15 -26.19
C ASN A 101 38.91 -1.92 -27.42
N GLY A 102 39.74 -1.22 -28.22
CA GLY A 102 40.34 -1.74 -29.42
C GLY A 102 41.31 -2.91 -29.24
N ILE A 103 41.79 -3.14 -28.00
CA ILE A 103 42.68 -4.29 -27.72
C ILE A 103 41.92 -5.62 -27.57
N ASN A 104 40.59 -5.60 -27.42
CA ASN A 104 39.78 -6.81 -27.28
C ASN A 104 39.67 -7.55 -28.61
N SER A 105 39.99 -8.84 -28.61
CA SER A 105 39.76 -9.75 -29.71
C SER A 105 38.26 -10.08 -29.85
N SER A 106 37.88 -10.69 -30.97
CA SER A 106 36.50 -11.19 -31.17
C SER A 106 36.13 -12.24 -30.12
N SER A 107 37.10 -13.05 -29.68
CA SER A 107 36.90 -14.05 -28.64
C SER A 107 36.61 -13.41 -27.26
N ASP A 108 37.32 -12.35 -26.91
CA ASP A 108 37.12 -11.62 -25.66
C ASP A 108 35.73 -10.96 -25.63
N ARG A 109 35.35 -10.34 -26.74
CA ARG A 109 33.99 -9.76 -26.89
C ARG A 109 32.89 -10.79 -26.79
N LEU A 110 33.13 -12.00 -27.32
CA LEU A 110 32.18 -13.10 -27.18
C LEU A 110 32.03 -13.56 -25.73
N ALA A 111 33.13 -13.57 -24.94
CA ALA A 111 33.08 -13.84 -23.55
C ALA A 111 32.26 -12.79 -22.77
N LEU A 112 32.51 -11.50 -23.06
CA LEU A 112 31.69 -10.38 -22.50
C LEU A 112 30.20 -10.49 -22.87
N GLN A 113 29.91 -10.91 -24.13
CA GLN A 113 28.53 -11.10 -24.58
C GLN A 113 27.82 -12.23 -23.79
N LYS A 114 28.50 -13.28 -23.37
CA LYS A 114 27.91 -14.34 -22.55
C LYS A 114 27.46 -13.78 -21.18
N GLU A 115 28.30 -12.94 -20.56
CA GLU A 115 27.94 -12.28 -19.29
C GLU A 115 26.76 -11.33 -19.49
N VAL A 116 26.75 -10.51 -20.54
CA VAL A 116 25.62 -9.64 -20.89
C VAL A 116 24.35 -10.46 -21.10
N SER A 117 24.43 -11.60 -21.76
CA SER A 117 23.26 -12.47 -21.98
C SER A 117 22.71 -13.05 -20.68
N ALA A 118 23.58 -13.45 -19.75
CA ALA A 118 23.18 -13.93 -18.44
C ALA A 118 22.49 -12.84 -17.61
N LEU A 119 23.03 -11.61 -17.61
CA LEU A 119 22.43 -10.46 -16.93
C LEU A 119 21.06 -10.08 -17.54
N LYS A 120 20.91 -10.15 -18.86
CA LYS A 120 19.60 -9.94 -19.54
C LYS A 120 18.56 -10.98 -19.11
N THR A 121 18.99 -12.24 -18.97
CA THR A 121 18.10 -13.31 -18.50
C THR A 121 17.68 -13.05 -17.04
N GLU A 122 18.62 -12.60 -16.21
CA GLU A 122 18.34 -12.27 -14.81
C GLU A 122 17.36 -11.08 -14.70
N ILE A 123 17.55 -10.01 -15.47
CA ILE A 123 16.59 -8.90 -15.55
C ILE A 123 15.20 -9.40 -15.96
N SER A 124 15.12 -10.29 -16.96
CA SER A 124 13.84 -10.86 -17.38
C SER A 124 13.20 -11.72 -16.28
N ARG A 125 14.01 -12.49 -15.56
CA ARG A 125 13.55 -13.28 -14.43
C ARG A 125 12.98 -12.38 -13.32
N ILE A 126 13.71 -11.34 -12.90
CA ILE A 126 13.25 -10.37 -11.89
C ILE A 126 11.92 -9.73 -12.34
N GLY A 127 11.84 -9.26 -13.60
CA GLY A 127 10.64 -8.63 -14.14
C GLY A 127 9.42 -9.55 -14.20
N SER A 128 9.62 -10.87 -14.30
CA SER A 128 8.52 -11.84 -14.39
C SER A 128 8.15 -12.49 -13.07
N THR A 129 9.11 -12.62 -12.13
CA THR A 129 8.91 -13.36 -10.87
C THR A 129 8.65 -12.47 -9.66
N THR A 130 8.91 -11.16 -9.75
CA THR A 130 8.62 -10.24 -8.64
C THR A 130 7.13 -10.16 -8.41
N GLN A 131 6.70 -10.63 -7.22
CA GLN A 131 5.30 -10.67 -6.85
C GLN A 131 5.09 -10.23 -5.41
N PHE A 132 3.92 -9.67 -5.12
CA PHE A 132 3.45 -9.36 -3.78
C PHE A 132 2.06 -9.97 -3.59
N ALA A 133 1.89 -10.78 -2.54
CA ALA A 133 0.65 -11.51 -2.26
C ALA A 133 0.07 -12.29 -3.48
N GLY A 134 0.96 -12.88 -4.30
CA GLY A 134 0.59 -13.65 -5.50
C GLY A 134 0.30 -12.81 -6.74
N VAL A 135 0.44 -11.47 -6.67
CA VAL A 135 0.26 -10.57 -7.82
C VAL A 135 1.61 -10.12 -8.35
N ASN A 136 1.84 -10.31 -9.65
CA ASN A 136 3.07 -9.86 -10.31
C ASN A 136 3.08 -8.33 -10.43
N LEU A 137 4.17 -7.69 -10.02
CA LEU A 137 4.29 -6.24 -9.98
C LEU A 137 4.92 -5.65 -11.24
N LEU A 138 5.96 -6.30 -11.79
CA LEU A 138 6.82 -5.76 -12.83
C LEU A 138 6.50 -6.28 -14.25
N THR A 139 5.41 -7.01 -14.42
CA THR A 139 4.98 -7.52 -15.73
C THR A 139 4.42 -6.44 -16.67
N GLY A 140 4.19 -5.24 -16.15
CA GLY A 140 3.73 -4.08 -16.94
C GLY A 140 2.22 -3.91 -17.01
N THR A 141 1.45 -4.71 -16.31
CA THR A 141 -0.02 -4.60 -16.26
C THR A 141 -0.53 -4.12 -14.89
N TYR A 142 0.36 -3.96 -13.91
CA TYR A 142 -0.03 -3.63 -12.56
C TYR A 142 -0.45 -2.16 -12.42
N SER A 143 -1.67 -1.94 -11.98
CA SER A 143 -2.19 -0.64 -11.55
C SER A 143 -3.24 -0.89 -10.47
N ALA A 144 -3.07 -0.32 -9.30
CA ALA A 144 -4.00 -0.47 -8.19
C ALA A 144 -4.22 0.85 -7.45
N ALA A 145 -5.45 1.06 -7.00
CA ALA A 145 -5.83 2.19 -6.17
C ALA A 145 -6.09 1.68 -4.74
N PHE A 146 -5.39 2.24 -3.77
CA PHE A 146 -5.53 1.92 -2.36
C PHE A 146 -6.39 2.98 -1.67
N LEU A 147 -7.47 2.56 -1.03
CA LEU A 147 -8.34 3.46 -0.27
C LEU A 147 -7.64 3.81 1.05
N VAL A 148 -7.28 5.09 1.22
CA VAL A 148 -6.52 5.62 2.36
C VAL A 148 -7.34 6.60 3.20
N GLY A 149 -8.63 6.62 3.01
CA GLY A 149 -9.56 7.47 3.76
C GLY A 149 -10.82 6.73 4.20
N ALA A 150 -11.61 7.39 5.04
CA ALA A 150 -12.87 6.83 5.55
C ALA A 150 -14.01 6.86 4.51
N ASN A 151 -13.86 7.66 3.44
CA ASN A 151 -14.88 7.84 2.43
C ASN A 151 -14.44 7.30 1.07
N GLY A 152 -15.39 6.91 0.24
CA GLY A 152 -15.13 6.51 -1.14
C GLY A 152 -14.42 7.59 -1.94
N GLY A 153 -13.50 7.20 -2.83
CA GLY A 153 -12.73 8.12 -3.68
C GLY A 153 -11.45 8.69 -3.07
N GLN A 154 -11.19 8.48 -1.78
CA GLN A 154 -9.94 8.90 -1.13
C GLN A 154 -8.85 7.85 -1.35
N THR A 155 -8.33 7.77 -2.57
CA THR A 155 -7.38 6.73 -2.98
C THR A 155 -6.01 7.29 -3.34
N ILE A 156 -4.97 6.49 -3.07
CA ILE A 156 -3.63 6.64 -3.65
C ILE A 156 -3.48 5.56 -4.71
N SER A 157 -3.10 5.96 -5.92
CA SER A 157 -2.89 5.03 -7.03
C SER A 157 -1.41 4.71 -7.17
N VAL A 158 -1.08 3.42 -7.17
CA VAL A 158 0.25 2.91 -7.53
C VAL A 158 0.13 2.34 -8.93
N ASN A 159 0.83 2.93 -9.88
CA ASN A 159 0.78 2.55 -11.28
C ASN A 159 2.16 2.14 -11.78
N MET A 160 2.36 0.86 -12.05
CA MET A 160 3.55 0.27 -12.66
C MET A 160 3.21 -0.31 -14.03
N SER A 161 2.14 0.18 -14.67
CA SER A 161 1.74 -0.29 -16.00
C SER A 161 2.66 0.26 -17.07
N ARG A 162 3.23 -0.64 -17.86
CA ARG A 162 4.10 -0.32 -18.99
C ARG A 162 4.01 -1.41 -20.04
N SER A 163 3.95 -1.01 -21.31
CA SER A 163 3.99 -1.96 -22.42
C SER A 163 5.29 -2.78 -22.41
N GLY A 164 5.16 -4.09 -22.32
CA GLY A 164 6.29 -5.01 -22.24
C GLY A 164 6.90 -5.22 -20.85
N GLY A 165 6.43 -4.49 -19.84
CA GLY A 165 6.92 -4.61 -18.46
C GLY A 165 8.36 -4.12 -18.24
N PHE A 166 8.98 -4.60 -17.16
CA PHE A 166 10.35 -4.23 -16.73
C PHE A 166 11.38 -5.34 -17.02
N GLY A 167 11.01 -6.34 -17.81
CA GLY A 167 11.95 -7.35 -18.33
C GLY A 167 12.81 -6.80 -19.46
N ALA A 168 13.77 -7.61 -19.96
CA ALA A 168 14.70 -7.22 -21.00
C ALA A 168 14.01 -6.76 -22.30
N SER A 169 12.85 -7.34 -22.66
CA SER A 169 12.06 -6.93 -23.83
C SER A 169 11.39 -5.57 -23.60
N GLY A 170 10.76 -5.38 -22.43
CA GLY A 170 10.09 -4.12 -22.09
C GLY A 170 11.04 -2.94 -21.93
N LEU A 171 12.26 -3.20 -21.46
CA LEU A 171 13.33 -2.20 -21.40
C LEU A 171 14.08 -2.00 -22.73
N SER A 172 13.65 -2.64 -23.82
CA SER A 172 14.25 -2.57 -25.15
C SER A 172 15.72 -3.01 -25.20
N ILE A 173 16.16 -3.86 -24.27
CA ILE A 173 17.52 -4.41 -24.22
C ILE A 173 17.57 -5.88 -24.68
N GLY A 174 16.44 -6.46 -25.09
CA GLY A 174 16.33 -7.86 -25.51
C GLY A 174 17.31 -8.25 -26.61
N THR A 175 17.50 -7.40 -27.61
CA THR A 175 18.39 -7.60 -28.78
C THR A 175 19.79 -7.01 -28.59
N LEU A 176 20.11 -6.48 -27.41
CA LEU A 176 21.39 -5.82 -27.10
C LEU A 176 22.55 -6.79 -27.27
N SER A 177 23.57 -6.34 -28.01
CA SER A 177 24.81 -7.08 -28.30
C SER A 177 26.02 -6.19 -28.08
N VAL A 178 27.13 -6.79 -27.64
CA VAL A 178 28.43 -6.12 -27.43
C VAL A 178 29.56 -6.83 -28.22
N GLN A 179 29.23 -7.65 -29.23
CA GLN A 179 30.20 -8.44 -29.98
C GLN A 179 31.07 -7.58 -30.93
N THR A 180 30.61 -6.38 -31.28
CA THR A 180 31.39 -5.42 -32.08
C THR A 180 31.41 -4.07 -31.38
N ALA A 181 32.42 -3.25 -31.66
CA ALA A 181 32.52 -1.90 -31.07
C ALA A 181 31.33 -1.00 -31.40
N SER A 182 30.80 -1.12 -32.65
CA SER A 182 29.61 -0.39 -33.08
C SER A 182 28.34 -0.83 -32.29
N GLN A 183 28.16 -2.14 -32.11
CA GLN A 183 27.03 -2.68 -31.30
C GLN A 183 27.15 -2.29 -29.84
N ALA A 184 28.35 -2.30 -29.29
CA ALA A 184 28.60 -1.87 -27.92
C ALA A 184 28.30 -0.38 -27.71
N SER A 185 28.60 0.47 -28.69
CA SER A 185 28.21 1.89 -28.67
C SER A 185 26.69 2.09 -28.70
N ALA A 186 25.98 1.37 -29.57
CA ALA A 186 24.52 1.40 -29.61
C ALA A 186 23.90 0.83 -28.35
N ALA A 187 24.54 -0.17 -27.75
CA ALA A 187 24.10 -0.75 -26.46
C ALA A 187 24.10 0.29 -25.32
N LEU A 188 25.08 1.18 -25.25
CA LEU A 188 25.14 2.21 -24.21
C LEU A 188 23.90 3.12 -24.25
N ALA A 189 23.49 3.58 -25.42
CA ALA A 189 22.30 4.42 -25.56
C ALA A 189 21.03 3.68 -25.10
N SER A 190 20.90 2.39 -25.45
CA SER A 190 19.76 1.58 -25.05
C SER A 190 19.74 1.34 -23.52
N ILE A 191 20.91 1.14 -22.90
CA ILE A 191 21.03 0.94 -21.45
C ILE A 191 20.72 2.23 -20.69
N ASP A 192 21.23 3.37 -21.16
CA ASP A 192 20.97 4.68 -20.53
C ASP A 192 19.46 5.01 -20.62
N ALA A 193 18.81 4.70 -21.74
CA ALA A 193 17.36 4.84 -21.87
C ALA A 193 16.59 3.89 -20.93
N ALA A 194 17.06 2.64 -20.75
CA ALA A 194 16.45 1.69 -19.84
C ALA A 194 16.57 2.16 -18.37
N ILE A 195 17.74 2.66 -17.95
CA ILE A 195 17.96 3.22 -16.61
C ILE A 195 17.06 4.44 -16.37
N SER A 196 16.99 5.36 -17.34
CA SER A 196 16.09 6.52 -17.27
C SER A 196 14.63 6.11 -17.12
N THR A 197 14.23 5.06 -17.81
CA THR A 197 12.87 4.52 -17.72
C THR A 197 12.54 4.00 -16.33
N ILE A 198 13.45 3.25 -15.70
CA ILE A 198 13.24 2.72 -14.35
C ILE A 198 13.19 3.89 -13.35
N GLY A 199 14.05 4.89 -13.51
CA GLY A 199 14.09 6.05 -12.62
C GLY A 199 12.89 6.99 -12.74
N SER A 200 12.07 6.86 -13.78
CA SER A 200 10.86 7.67 -13.99
C SER A 200 9.57 6.96 -13.56
N THR A 201 9.67 5.74 -13.07
CA THR A 201 8.54 4.94 -12.57
C THR A 201 8.38 5.10 -11.06
#